data_69ad9bbb3cb85ff2524455196c9c35ce
#
_entry.id   69ad9bbb3cb85ff2524455196c9c35ce
#
_cell.length_a   1.000
_cell.length_b   1.000
_cell.length_c   1.000
_cell.angle_alpha   90.00
_cell.angle_beta   90.00
_cell.angle_gamma   90.00
#
_symmetry.space_group_name_H-M   'P 1'
#
loop_
_entity.id
_entity.type
_entity.pdbx_description
1 polymer ?
#
loop_
_entity_poly.entity_id
_entity_poly.type
_entity_poly.pdbx_seq_one_letter_code
_entity_poly.pdbx_strand_id
1 'polypeptide(L)'
;MNDYREITKLKNNIATKSILKILGYTFVVTLIFSLIVDGFYNDTIANEVSNFNRSLYLFFVRNKTIMMVIFYMIIFIGITFIVTRNMSQKMLEIMKSVDKIIKEPDKEIKLSNDLILLENKLNKIRLDLINSQNAAREAENKKNDLIMYMAHDLKTP
;
A
#
# COMPACT_ATOMS: atom_id res chain seq x y z
N MET A 1 3.83 17.47 18.75
CA MET A 1 4.82 17.77 17.70
C MET A 1 5.62 16.56 17.23
N ASN A 2 5.84 15.53 18.07
CA ASN A 2 6.50 14.26 17.67
C ASN A 2 5.66 13.40 16.72
N ASP A 3 4.35 13.33 16.89
CA ASP A 3 3.45 12.52 16.05
C ASP A 3 3.43 12.90 14.57
N TYR A 4 3.50 14.19 14.26
CA TYR A 4 3.57 14.68 12.88
C TYR A 4 4.86 14.25 12.17
N ARG A 5 5.98 14.25 12.89
CA ARG A 5 7.28 13.80 12.35
C ARG A 5 7.28 12.30 12.05
N GLU A 6 6.64 11.49 12.89
CA GLU A 6 6.55 10.05 12.70
C GLU A 6 5.62 9.69 11.52
N ILE A 7 4.48 10.37 11.40
CA ILE A 7 3.57 10.19 10.26
C ILE A 7 4.26 10.59 8.94
N THR A 8 5.00 11.68 8.95
CA THR A 8 5.77 12.11 7.77
C THR A 8 6.88 11.13 7.41
N LYS A 9 7.59 10.58 8.41
CA LYS A 9 8.58 9.52 8.18
C LYS A 9 7.94 8.24 7.61
N LEU A 10 6.78 7.84 8.12
CA LEU A 10 6.04 6.69 7.62
C LEU A 10 5.61 6.89 6.16
N LYS A 11 5.00 8.03 5.86
CA LYS A 11 4.60 8.41 4.49
C LYS A 11 5.80 8.36 3.53
N ASN A 12 6.90 9.00 3.92
CA ASN A 12 8.11 9.04 3.09
C ASN A 12 8.70 7.64 2.90
N ASN A 13 8.72 6.81 3.94
CA ASN A 13 9.27 5.45 3.86
C ASN A 13 8.43 4.57 2.91
N ILE A 14 7.10 4.64 2.98
CA ILE A 14 6.22 3.90 2.08
C ILE A 14 6.36 4.40 0.64
N ALA A 15 6.37 5.70 0.42
CA ALA A 15 6.55 6.30 -0.90
C ALA A 15 7.92 5.93 -1.49
N THR A 16 9.00 6.09 -0.72
CA THR A 16 10.37 5.76 -1.16
C THR A 16 10.50 4.27 -1.49
N LYS A 17 9.96 3.38 -0.66
CA LYS A 17 9.97 1.94 -0.96
C LYS A 17 9.21 1.60 -2.24
N SER A 18 8.09 2.25 -2.50
CA SER A 18 7.31 2.03 -3.72
C SER A 18 8.02 2.55 -4.96
N ILE A 19 8.63 3.73 -4.89
CA ILE A 19 9.45 4.30 -5.96
C ILE A 19 10.67 3.40 -6.24
N LEU A 20 11.36 2.93 -5.21
CA LEU A 20 12.51 2.04 -5.35
C LEU A 20 12.12 0.70 -6.00
N LYS A 21 10.94 0.16 -5.70
CA LYS A 21 10.41 -1.05 -6.35
C LYS A 21 10.13 -0.80 -7.83
N ILE A 22 9.49 0.32 -8.18
CA ILE A 22 9.23 0.67 -9.58
C ILE A 22 10.56 0.80 -10.34
N LEU A 23 11.52 1.57 -9.80
CA LEU A 23 12.84 1.76 -10.41
C LEU A 23 13.61 0.43 -10.53
N GLY A 24 13.60 -0.41 -9.50
CA GLY A 24 14.26 -1.71 -9.52
C GLY A 24 13.66 -2.65 -10.56
N TYR A 25 12.35 -2.78 -10.61
CA TYR A 25 11.68 -3.63 -11.60
C TYR A 25 11.86 -3.10 -13.03
N THR A 26 11.72 -1.79 -13.25
CA THR A 26 11.99 -1.20 -14.58
C THR A 26 13.42 -1.43 -15.01
N PHE A 27 14.40 -1.24 -14.12
CA PHE A 27 15.81 -1.46 -14.42
C PHE A 27 16.10 -2.91 -14.82
N VAL A 28 15.61 -3.89 -14.03
CA VAL A 28 15.82 -5.32 -14.33
C VAL A 28 15.17 -5.69 -15.66
N VAL A 29 13.92 -5.29 -15.88
CA VAL A 29 13.21 -5.63 -17.12
C VAL A 29 13.83 -4.96 -18.34
N THR A 30 14.29 -3.70 -18.23
CA THR A 30 14.98 -3.02 -19.34
C THR A 30 16.33 -3.67 -19.65
N LEU A 31 17.05 -4.15 -18.64
CA LEU A 31 18.31 -4.85 -18.81
C LEU A 31 18.10 -6.18 -19.55
N ILE A 32 17.13 -6.99 -19.12
CA ILE A 32 16.78 -8.26 -19.79
C ILE A 32 16.35 -8.00 -21.23
N PHE A 33 15.52 -6.98 -21.45
CA PHE A 33 15.06 -6.62 -22.78
C PHE A 33 16.20 -6.16 -23.69
N SER A 34 17.16 -5.37 -23.17
CA SER A 34 18.35 -4.95 -23.92
C SER A 34 19.16 -6.16 -24.39
N LEU A 35 19.36 -7.16 -23.53
CA LEU A 35 20.06 -8.40 -23.89
C LEU A 35 19.33 -9.19 -24.98
N ILE A 36 18.00 -9.26 -24.92
CA ILE A 36 17.19 -9.93 -25.96
C ILE A 36 17.28 -9.18 -27.28
N VAL A 37 17.22 -7.86 -27.25
CA VAL A 37 17.29 -7.04 -28.44
C VAL A 37 18.67 -7.12 -29.08
N ASP A 38 19.74 -7.07 -28.29
CA ASP A 38 21.10 -7.22 -28.80
C ASP A 38 21.31 -8.62 -29.41
N GLY A 39 20.76 -9.68 -28.79
CA GLY A 39 20.76 -11.03 -29.36
C GLY A 39 19.94 -11.15 -30.65
N PHE A 40 18.83 -10.40 -30.78
CA PHE A 40 17.98 -10.38 -31.96
C PHE A 40 18.69 -9.65 -33.15
N TYR A 41 19.47 -8.62 -32.87
CA TYR A 41 20.19 -7.85 -33.87
C TYR A 41 21.62 -8.38 -34.15
N ASN A 42 22.16 -9.22 -33.27
CA ASN A 42 23.38 -9.99 -33.54
C ASN A 42 23.02 -11.24 -34.36
N ASP A 43 23.73 -11.48 -35.41
CA ASP A 43 23.55 -12.40 -36.55
C ASP A 43 22.78 -13.73 -36.33
N THR A 44 22.67 -14.24 -35.14
CA THR A 44 22.10 -15.57 -34.87
C THR A 44 20.57 -15.62 -35.03
N ILE A 45 19.85 -14.70 -34.38
CA ILE A 45 18.37 -14.66 -34.43
C ILE A 45 17.93 -13.89 -35.70
N ALA A 46 18.67 -12.86 -36.07
CA ALA A 46 18.41 -12.07 -37.25
C ALA A 46 18.41 -12.92 -38.53
N ASN A 47 19.35 -13.85 -38.69
CA ASN A 47 19.41 -14.76 -39.85
C ASN A 47 18.20 -15.70 -39.90
N GLU A 48 17.76 -16.28 -38.78
CA GLU A 48 16.60 -17.16 -38.75
C GLU A 48 15.30 -16.43 -39.09
N VAL A 49 15.11 -15.23 -38.53
CA VAL A 49 13.90 -14.40 -38.82
C VAL A 49 13.92 -13.87 -40.26
N SER A 50 15.08 -13.51 -40.80
CA SER A 50 15.18 -13.07 -42.20
C SER A 50 14.89 -14.19 -43.20
N ASN A 51 15.25 -15.43 -42.87
CA ASN A 51 14.91 -16.61 -43.66
C ASN A 51 13.41 -16.95 -43.62
N PHE A 52 12.76 -16.72 -42.49
CA PHE A 52 11.31 -16.96 -42.35
C PHE A 52 10.50 -15.88 -43.06
N ASN A 53 10.80 -14.60 -42.85
CA ASN A 53 10.09 -13.49 -43.51
C ASN A 53 10.97 -12.23 -43.60
N ARG A 54 11.57 -12.02 -44.76
CA ARG A 54 12.46 -10.89 -45.03
C ARG A 54 11.78 -9.51 -44.92
N SER A 55 10.50 -9.41 -45.28
CA SER A 55 9.76 -8.15 -45.20
C SER A 55 9.51 -7.74 -43.74
N LEU A 56 9.16 -8.68 -42.85
CA LEU A 56 9.02 -8.45 -41.41
C LEU A 56 10.36 -8.04 -40.79
N TYR A 57 11.41 -8.74 -41.10
CA TYR A 57 12.75 -8.39 -40.63
C TYR A 57 13.15 -6.96 -40.98
N LEU A 58 13.00 -6.56 -42.24
CA LEU A 58 13.32 -5.21 -42.73
C LEU A 58 12.43 -4.15 -42.01
N PHE A 59 11.17 -4.43 -41.76
CA PHE A 59 10.29 -3.55 -41.02
C PHE A 59 10.78 -3.32 -39.58
N PHE A 60 11.16 -4.38 -38.87
CA PHE A 60 11.68 -4.30 -37.50
C PHE A 60 13.02 -3.56 -37.46
N VAL A 61 13.94 -3.85 -38.37
CA VAL A 61 15.25 -3.17 -38.44
C VAL A 61 15.09 -1.68 -38.73
N ARG A 62 14.21 -1.32 -39.68
CA ARG A 62 13.97 0.08 -40.08
C ARG A 62 13.31 0.90 -38.96
N ASN A 63 12.42 0.28 -38.19
CA ASN A 63 11.65 0.95 -37.13
C ASN A 63 12.15 0.61 -35.69
N LYS A 64 13.39 0.11 -35.58
CA LYS A 64 13.99 -0.34 -34.30
C LYS A 64 13.74 0.62 -33.13
N THR A 65 14.09 1.89 -33.31
CA THR A 65 14.03 2.92 -32.26
C THR A 65 12.59 3.16 -31.81
N ILE A 66 11.64 3.23 -32.74
CA ILE A 66 10.22 3.45 -32.44
C ILE A 66 9.66 2.26 -31.66
N MET A 67 9.96 1.05 -32.10
CA MET A 67 9.53 -0.18 -31.43
C MET A 67 10.09 -0.30 -30.02
N MET A 68 11.35 0.06 -29.81
CA MET A 68 11.94 0.10 -28.47
C MET A 68 11.22 1.10 -27.55
N VAL A 69 10.94 2.31 -28.00
CA VAL A 69 10.25 3.32 -27.21
C VAL A 69 8.85 2.86 -26.82
N ILE A 70 8.10 2.29 -27.77
CA ILE A 70 6.75 1.75 -27.50
C ILE A 70 6.82 0.63 -26.45
N PHE A 71 7.79 -0.27 -26.57
CA PHE A 71 7.94 -1.38 -25.65
C PHE A 71 8.29 -0.91 -24.22
N TYR A 72 9.21 0.06 -24.10
CA TYR A 72 9.52 0.67 -22.80
C TYR A 72 8.31 1.37 -22.16
N MET A 73 7.50 2.05 -22.96
CA MET A 73 6.27 2.67 -22.45
C MET A 73 5.28 1.62 -21.94
N ILE A 74 5.08 0.52 -22.64
CA ILE A 74 4.19 -0.56 -22.22
C ILE A 74 4.68 -1.18 -20.91
N ILE A 75 5.98 -1.48 -20.79
CA ILE A 75 6.57 -2.01 -19.56
C ILE A 75 6.39 -1.05 -18.40
N PHE A 76 6.69 0.23 -18.59
CA PHE A 76 6.57 1.25 -17.55
C PHE A 76 5.13 1.36 -17.05
N ILE A 77 4.15 1.39 -17.95
CA ILE A 77 2.72 1.43 -17.60
C ILE A 77 2.32 0.16 -16.84
N GLY A 78 2.75 -1.02 -17.30
CA GLY A 78 2.46 -2.29 -16.64
C GLY A 78 3.01 -2.37 -15.21
N ILE A 79 4.27 -1.99 -15.00
CA ILE A 79 4.89 -1.97 -13.67
C ILE A 79 4.19 -0.96 -12.75
N THR A 80 3.91 0.25 -13.26
CA THR A 80 3.20 1.28 -12.50
C THR A 80 1.81 0.80 -12.08
N PHE A 81 1.08 0.14 -12.98
CA PHE A 81 -0.23 -0.43 -12.67
C PHE A 81 -0.17 -1.49 -11.56
N ILE A 82 0.80 -2.43 -11.63
CA ILE A 82 0.97 -3.47 -10.60
C ILE A 82 1.29 -2.84 -9.24
N VAL A 83 2.21 -1.87 -9.18
CA VAL A 83 2.58 -1.22 -7.92
C VAL A 83 1.42 -0.42 -7.34
N THR A 84 0.68 0.32 -8.18
CA THR A 84 -0.50 1.08 -7.75
C THR A 84 -1.60 0.17 -7.21
N ARG A 85 -1.85 -0.96 -7.88
CA ARG A 85 -2.81 -1.98 -7.40
C ARG A 85 -2.42 -2.51 -6.01
N ASN A 86 -1.16 -2.84 -5.80
CA ASN A 86 -0.66 -3.31 -4.50
C ASN A 86 -0.80 -2.24 -3.41
N MET A 87 -0.55 -0.96 -3.73
CA MET A 87 -0.78 0.15 -2.80
C MET A 87 -2.25 0.33 -2.46
N SER A 88 -3.13 0.22 -3.44
CA SER A 88 -4.58 0.30 -3.24
C SER A 88 -5.10 -0.81 -2.31
N GLN A 89 -4.59 -2.03 -2.45
CA GLN A 89 -4.94 -3.14 -1.55
C GLN A 89 -4.50 -2.87 -0.10
N LYS A 90 -3.31 -2.32 0.12
CA LYS A 90 -2.84 -1.91 1.46
C LYS A 90 -3.70 -0.79 2.04
N MET A 91 -4.12 0.16 1.22
CA MET A 91 -5.03 1.22 1.67
C MET A 91 -6.38 0.66 2.14
N LEU A 92 -6.93 -0.30 1.39
CA LEU A 92 -8.16 -1.00 1.77
C LEU A 92 -8.00 -1.79 3.08
N GLU A 93 -6.86 -2.44 3.30
CA GLU A 93 -6.51 -3.14 4.53
C GLU A 93 -6.53 -2.18 5.74
N ILE A 94 -5.91 -1.00 5.58
CA ILE A 94 -5.91 0.05 6.61
C ILE A 94 -7.34 0.52 6.90
N MET A 95 -8.13 0.83 5.88
CA MET A 95 -9.52 1.29 6.06
C MET A 95 -10.37 0.26 6.80
N LYS A 96 -10.29 -1.02 6.43
CA LYS A 96 -10.98 -2.10 7.12
C LYS A 96 -10.55 -2.23 8.59
N SER A 97 -9.28 -1.98 8.86
CA SER A 97 -8.74 -2.03 10.24
C SER A 97 -9.23 -0.88 11.09
N VAL A 98 -9.38 0.32 10.51
CA VAL A 98 -10.00 1.46 11.21
C VAL A 98 -11.48 1.18 11.52
N ASP A 99 -12.25 0.65 10.57
CA ASP A 99 -13.64 0.24 10.79
C ASP A 99 -13.75 -0.80 11.91
N LYS A 100 -12.79 -1.72 12.00
CA LYS A 100 -12.75 -2.76 13.01
C LYS A 100 -12.52 -2.20 14.43
N ILE A 101 -11.71 -1.14 14.58
CA ILE A 101 -11.53 -0.45 15.87
C ILE A 101 -12.88 0.02 16.43
N ILE A 102 -13.73 0.55 15.54
CA ILE A 102 -15.02 1.11 15.95
C ILE A 102 -16.05 0.01 16.27
N LYS A 103 -16.08 -1.05 15.46
CA LYS A 103 -17.10 -2.11 15.55
C LYS A 103 -16.75 -3.20 16.56
N GLU A 104 -15.47 -3.52 16.69
CA GLU A 104 -14.96 -4.63 17.50
C GLU A 104 -13.70 -4.19 18.27
N PRO A 105 -13.82 -3.25 19.21
CA PRO A 105 -12.66 -2.67 19.89
C PRO A 105 -11.85 -3.69 20.70
N ASP A 106 -12.46 -4.81 21.09
CA ASP A 106 -11.78 -5.86 21.86
C ASP A 106 -10.79 -6.69 21.04
N LYS A 107 -10.91 -6.67 19.70
CA LYS A 107 -10.05 -7.47 18.82
C LYS A 107 -8.80 -6.70 18.38
N GLU A 108 -7.65 -7.33 18.56
CA GLU A 108 -6.37 -6.80 18.09
C GLU A 108 -6.33 -6.67 16.55
N ILE A 109 -5.73 -5.59 16.09
CA ILE A 109 -5.53 -5.32 14.67
C ILE A 109 -4.22 -5.97 14.24
N LYS A 110 -4.25 -6.68 13.11
CA LYS A 110 -3.07 -7.19 12.43
C LYS A 110 -3.05 -6.67 11.00
N LEU A 111 -1.92 -6.10 10.60
CA LEU A 111 -1.64 -5.59 9.26
C LEU A 111 -0.48 -6.34 8.64
N SER A 112 -0.29 -6.14 7.34
CA SER A 112 0.88 -6.66 6.63
C SER A 112 2.18 -6.11 7.21
N ASN A 113 3.28 -6.89 7.15
CA ASN A 113 4.59 -6.57 7.74
C ASN A 113 5.14 -5.18 7.34
N ASP A 114 4.80 -4.70 6.14
CA ASP A 114 5.21 -3.37 5.68
C ASP A 114 4.52 -2.23 6.46
N LEU A 115 3.44 -2.52 7.19
CA LEU A 115 2.58 -1.58 7.92
C LEU A 115 2.67 -1.75 9.45
N ILE A 116 3.66 -2.48 9.97
CA ILE A 116 3.80 -2.80 11.39
C ILE A 116 3.81 -1.56 12.31
N LEU A 117 4.39 -0.46 11.84
CA LEU A 117 4.39 0.79 12.60
C LEU A 117 2.98 1.39 12.71
N LEU A 118 2.18 1.25 11.65
CA LEU A 118 0.78 1.69 11.63
C LEU A 118 -0.09 0.77 12.49
N GLU A 119 0.15 -0.54 12.44
CA GLU A 119 -0.49 -1.55 13.29
C GLU A 119 -0.34 -1.18 14.78
N ASN A 120 0.89 -0.90 15.22
CA ASN A 120 1.16 -0.50 16.60
C ASN A 120 0.42 0.79 17.00
N LYS A 121 0.37 1.78 16.10
CA LYS A 121 -0.37 3.01 16.36
C LYS A 121 -1.88 2.79 16.43
N LEU A 122 -2.44 2.00 15.53
CA LEU A 122 -3.86 1.67 15.54
C LEU A 122 -4.25 0.88 16.79
N ASN A 123 -3.42 -0.08 17.21
CA ASN A 123 -3.64 -0.81 18.46
C ASN A 123 -3.55 0.09 19.70
N LYS A 124 -2.67 1.07 19.71
CA LYS A 124 -2.62 2.08 20.78
C LYS A 124 -3.91 2.91 20.80
N ILE A 125 -4.34 3.45 19.66
CA ILE A 125 -5.62 4.20 19.56
C ILE A 125 -6.80 3.35 20.04
N ARG A 126 -6.83 2.07 19.68
CA ARG A 126 -7.83 1.12 20.13
C ARG A 126 -7.87 1.01 21.65
N LEU A 127 -6.72 0.85 22.31
CA LEU A 127 -6.63 0.78 23.77
C LEU A 127 -7.07 2.10 24.44
N ASP A 128 -6.65 3.23 23.90
CA ASP A 128 -7.05 4.54 24.40
C ASP A 128 -8.59 4.75 24.27
N LEU A 129 -9.18 4.25 23.18
CA LEU A 129 -10.63 4.28 22.98
C LEU A 129 -11.37 3.41 24.02
N ILE A 130 -10.91 2.18 24.27
CA ILE A 130 -11.48 1.29 25.30
C ILE A 130 -11.41 1.95 26.68
N ASN A 131 -10.26 2.50 27.03
CA ASN A 131 -10.06 3.17 28.32
C ASN A 131 -11.01 4.39 28.47
N SER A 132 -11.13 5.18 27.42
CA SER A 132 -12.05 6.33 27.39
C SER A 132 -13.52 5.91 27.54
N GLN A 133 -13.93 4.84 26.86
CA GLN A 133 -15.29 4.30 26.98
C GLN A 133 -15.57 3.76 28.38
N ASN A 134 -14.63 3.06 29.00
CA ASN A 134 -14.74 2.57 30.35
C ASN A 134 -14.85 3.70 31.38
N ALA A 135 -14.01 4.73 31.25
CA ALA A 135 -14.05 5.91 32.09
C ALA A 135 -15.40 6.67 31.96
N ALA A 136 -15.93 6.81 30.75
CA ALA A 136 -17.24 7.41 30.51
C ALA A 136 -18.37 6.59 31.16
N ARG A 137 -18.32 5.26 31.06
CA ARG A 137 -19.27 4.34 31.67
C ARG A 137 -19.25 4.41 33.19
N GLU A 138 -18.03 4.47 33.78
CA GLU A 138 -17.90 4.64 35.23
C GLU A 138 -18.46 5.99 35.71
N ALA A 139 -18.20 7.07 34.96
CA ALA A 139 -18.74 8.39 35.28
C ALA A 139 -20.27 8.42 35.18
N GLU A 140 -20.84 7.74 34.17
CA GLU A 140 -22.30 7.60 34.04
C GLU A 140 -22.93 6.78 35.19
N ASN A 141 -22.30 5.66 35.56
CA ASN A 141 -22.76 4.85 36.71
C ASN A 141 -22.71 5.66 37.99
N LYS A 142 -21.62 6.38 38.27
CA LYS A 142 -21.53 7.25 39.46
C LYS A 142 -22.59 8.34 39.47
N LYS A 143 -22.89 8.93 38.31
CA LYS A 143 -23.98 9.90 38.19
C LYS A 143 -25.33 9.28 38.50
N ASN A 144 -25.60 8.08 37.98
CA ASN A 144 -26.85 7.36 38.21
C ASN A 144 -27.01 6.98 39.72
N ASP A 145 -25.92 6.51 40.34
CA ASP A 145 -25.90 6.22 41.79
C ASP A 145 -26.19 7.47 42.60
N LEU A 146 -25.57 8.61 42.30
CA LEU A 146 -25.85 9.88 42.99
C LEU A 146 -27.32 10.31 42.83
N ILE A 147 -27.90 10.18 41.66
CA ILE A 147 -29.31 10.48 41.41
C ILE A 147 -30.19 9.55 42.26
N MET A 148 -29.85 8.28 42.36
CA MET A 148 -30.59 7.30 43.17
C MET A 148 -30.51 7.64 44.68
N TYR A 149 -29.34 8.00 45.20
CA TYR A 149 -29.15 8.45 46.58
C TYR A 149 -29.95 9.71 46.86
N MET A 150 -29.89 10.72 45.99
CA MET A 150 -30.65 11.96 46.14
C MET A 150 -32.18 11.71 46.13
N ALA A 151 -32.64 10.83 45.24
CA ALA A 151 -34.06 10.46 45.17
C ALA A 151 -34.53 9.72 46.44
N HIS A 152 -33.66 8.88 47.02
CA HIS A 152 -33.95 8.19 48.28
C HIS A 152 -34.01 9.17 49.44
N ASP A 153 -33.06 10.13 49.55
CA ASP A 153 -33.03 11.10 50.64
C ASP A 153 -34.20 12.09 50.56
N LEU A 154 -34.68 12.43 49.38
CA LEU A 154 -35.87 13.27 49.20
C LEU A 154 -37.18 12.53 49.51
N LYS A 155 -37.19 11.20 49.56
CA LYS A 155 -38.36 10.39 49.84
C LYS A 155 -38.51 10.05 51.32
N THR A 156 -37.48 10.25 52.13
CA THR A 156 -37.51 10.10 53.57
C THR A 156 -37.95 11.44 54.23
N PRO A 157 -39.16 11.54 54.77
CA PRO A 157 -39.60 12.73 55.49
C PRO A 157 -38.81 12.94 56.77
#